data_687593417e7476f526fec37a01e77140
#
_entry.id   687593417e7476f526fec37a01e77140
#
_cell.length_a   1.000
_cell.length_b   1.000
_cell.length_c   1.000
_cell.angle_alpha   90.00
_cell.angle_beta   90.00
_cell.angle_gamma   90.00
#
_symmetry.space_group_name_H-M   'P 1'
#
loop_
_entity.id
_entity.type
_entity.pdbx_description
1 polymer ?
#
loop_
_entity_poly.entity_id
_entity_poly.type
_entity_poly.pdbx_seq_one_letter_code
_entity_poly.pdbx_strand_id
1 'polypeptide(L)'
;MFDNLSERLERSFKILKGEGKITEINVAETLKDVRRALLDADVNYKVAKTFTDTVKQKALGQNVLTAVKPSQLMVKIVHDELATLMGSESVDLKLEHRPSVILMAGLNGAGKTTLAGKLALFLKTKKNRRPLLAACDTYRPAAIEQLRVLAEQIKVPIFMNLEEKDPVKIALAAIQEAKAKSYDTVIVDTAGRLAIDEALMNEIAAVKAATSPDETLFVVDAMTGQDAVNTAKEFNSRLDFDGVVLTKLDGDTRGGAALSIRAVVDKPIKFVGTGEKMEALDVFHPDRMADRILGMGDIISLVERAQEQYDEAEARKLQRKIQKNQFDFNDFLAQLQQIKKMGNIKDLAAMIPGVGKAIKDVDVDDSALLGVEAIILSMTPYERRHPEVLNASRKTRIAKGSGKTVQDVNRLLKQFDQTRKMMKMVSGNGLRQMMSRMPGMPGMPKA
;
A
#
# COMPACT_ATOMS: atom_id res chain seq x y z
N MET A 1 -8.23 2.04 -4.81
CA MET A 1 -8.34 2.31 -3.36
C MET A 1 -9.14 3.58 -3.15
N PHE A 2 -10.22 3.56 -2.39
CA PHE A 2 -11.11 4.72 -2.06
C PHE A 2 -11.75 5.48 -3.23
N ASP A 3 -11.71 4.96 -4.43
CA ASP A 3 -12.14 5.69 -5.65
C ASP A 3 -13.56 6.23 -5.57
N ASN A 4 -14.49 5.41 -5.06
CA ASN A 4 -15.90 5.79 -4.94
C ASN A 4 -16.09 6.94 -3.92
N LEU A 5 -15.43 6.82 -2.76
CA LEU A 5 -15.48 7.84 -1.71
C LEU A 5 -14.84 9.15 -2.18
N SER A 6 -13.66 9.07 -2.80
CA SER A 6 -12.93 10.24 -3.32
C SER A 6 -13.74 11.03 -4.36
N GLU A 7 -14.37 10.34 -5.31
CA GLU A 7 -15.20 10.99 -6.34
C GLU A 7 -16.41 11.71 -5.75
N ARG A 8 -17.06 11.11 -4.76
CA ARG A 8 -18.23 11.71 -4.08
C ARG A 8 -17.84 12.92 -3.24
N LEU A 9 -16.75 12.82 -2.47
CA LEU A 9 -16.24 13.95 -1.70
C LEU A 9 -15.83 15.12 -2.61
N GLU A 10 -15.14 14.84 -3.72
CA GLU A 10 -14.77 15.87 -4.68
C GLU A 10 -15.99 16.58 -5.29
N ARG A 11 -17.05 15.82 -5.60
CA ARG A 11 -18.33 16.42 -6.10
C ARG A 11 -18.93 17.33 -5.04
N SER A 12 -18.98 16.91 -3.78
CA SER A 12 -19.51 17.71 -2.67
C SER A 12 -18.75 19.02 -2.49
N PHE A 13 -17.43 19.03 -2.66
CA PHE A 13 -16.61 20.25 -2.57
C PHE A 13 -16.70 21.15 -3.81
N LYS A 14 -17.11 20.61 -4.96
CA LYS A 14 -17.35 21.44 -6.17
C LYS A 14 -18.49 22.43 -6.00
N ILE A 15 -19.46 22.11 -5.15
CA ILE A 15 -20.60 23.00 -4.83
C ILE A 15 -20.09 24.30 -4.20
N LEU A 16 -19.03 24.25 -3.39
CA LEU A 16 -18.40 25.42 -2.75
C LEU A 16 -17.48 26.22 -3.69
N LYS A 17 -17.21 25.74 -4.92
CA LYS A 17 -16.30 26.41 -5.88
C LYS A 17 -16.90 27.62 -6.58
N GLY A 18 -17.84 28.29 -6.11
CA GLY A 18 -18.39 29.54 -6.63
C GLY A 18 -18.75 30.51 -5.53
N GLU A 19 -18.69 30.05 -4.30
CA GLU A 19 -19.12 30.78 -3.13
C GLU A 19 -18.01 31.71 -2.62
N GLY A 20 -18.33 32.97 -2.44
CA GLY A 20 -17.37 33.98 -1.91
C GLY A 20 -17.20 33.94 -0.39
N LYS A 21 -18.09 33.25 0.35
CA LYS A 21 -18.10 33.15 1.81
C LYS A 21 -18.60 31.80 2.28
N ILE A 22 -18.07 31.33 3.40
CA ILE A 22 -18.63 30.21 4.15
C ILE A 22 -19.87 30.70 4.89
N THR A 23 -21.03 30.15 4.56
CA THR A 23 -22.28 30.40 5.25
C THR A 23 -22.76 29.11 5.92
N GLU A 24 -23.58 29.21 6.96
CA GLU A 24 -24.12 28.04 7.62
C GLU A 24 -24.93 27.14 6.68
N ILE A 25 -25.60 27.73 5.71
CA ILE A 25 -26.45 27.01 4.75
C ILE A 25 -25.58 26.17 3.79
N ASN A 26 -24.56 26.78 3.14
CA ASN A 26 -23.72 26.05 2.19
C ASN A 26 -22.82 25.01 2.86
N VAL A 27 -22.38 25.25 4.11
CA VAL A 27 -21.70 24.23 4.92
C VAL A 27 -22.64 23.07 5.25
N ALA A 28 -23.87 23.34 5.65
CA ALA A 28 -24.82 22.28 6.01
C ALA A 28 -25.17 21.38 4.81
N GLU A 29 -25.36 21.96 3.62
CA GLU A 29 -25.61 21.20 2.39
C GLU A 29 -24.40 20.34 2.01
N THR A 30 -23.20 20.93 1.98
CA THR A 30 -21.96 20.19 1.68
C THR A 30 -21.74 19.03 2.66
N LEU A 31 -21.95 19.25 3.98
CA LEU A 31 -21.76 18.23 4.99
C LEU A 31 -22.83 17.15 4.96
N LYS A 32 -24.04 17.45 4.48
CA LYS A 32 -25.06 16.43 4.21
C LYS A 32 -24.60 15.46 3.13
N ASP A 33 -24.02 16.00 2.04
CA ASP A 33 -23.48 15.17 0.96
C ASP A 33 -22.22 14.40 1.40
N VAL A 34 -21.32 15.02 2.16
CA VAL A 34 -20.17 14.34 2.77
C VAL A 34 -20.62 13.20 3.67
N ARG A 35 -21.62 13.42 4.55
CA ARG A 35 -22.17 12.34 5.41
C ARG A 35 -22.72 11.19 4.57
N ARG A 36 -23.45 11.52 3.51
CA ARG A 36 -23.99 10.51 2.61
C ARG A 36 -22.89 9.72 1.91
N ALA A 37 -21.82 10.41 1.44
CA ALA A 37 -20.68 9.76 0.83
C ALA A 37 -19.97 8.79 1.80
N LEU A 38 -19.82 9.18 3.07
CA LEU A 38 -19.26 8.32 4.12
C LEU A 38 -20.13 7.09 4.39
N LEU A 39 -21.46 7.26 4.47
CA LEU A 39 -22.39 6.14 4.68
C LEU A 39 -22.40 5.17 3.49
N ASP A 40 -22.38 5.70 2.26
CA ASP A 40 -22.28 4.89 1.04
C ASP A 40 -20.94 4.16 0.92
N ALA A 41 -19.92 4.65 1.62
CA ALA A 41 -18.62 4.00 1.77
C ALA A 41 -18.54 3.02 2.95
N ASP A 42 -19.67 2.63 3.53
CA ASP A 42 -19.78 1.74 4.69
C ASP A 42 -19.12 2.28 5.98
N VAL A 43 -19.02 3.60 6.14
CA VAL A 43 -18.61 4.18 7.42
C VAL A 43 -19.71 4.05 8.43
N ASN A 44 -19.38 3.70 9.68
CA ASN A 44 -20.34 3.60 10.77
C ASN A 44 -21.13 4.90 10.95
N TYR A 45 -22.45 4.81 11.09
CA TYR A 45 -23.35 5.97 11.17
C TYR A 45 -22.97 6.95 12.28
N LYS A 46 -22.64 6.46 13.49
CA LYS A 46 -22.24 7.32 14.61
C LYS A 46 -20.93 8.05 14.29
N VAL A 47 -19.98 7.36 13.68
CA VAL A 47 -18.69 7.92 13.24
C VAL A 47 -18.92 9.01 12.20
N ALA A 48 -19.69 8.73 11.14
CA ALA A 48 -20.00 9.68 10.09
C ALA A 48 -20.75 10.92 10.61
N LYS A 49 -21.67 10.73 11.57
CA LYS A 49 -22.38 11.83 12.21
C LYS A 49 -21.43 12.69 13.03
N THR A 50 -20.70 12.10 13.97
CA THR A 50 -19.73 12.85 14.82
C THR A 50 -18.73 13.62 13.96
N PHE A 51 -18.16 12.98 12.94
CA PHE A 51 -17.24 13.58 11.99
C PHE A 51 -17.85 14.84 11.34
N THR A 52 -19.03 14.73 10.74
CA THR A 52 -19.65 15.89 10.07
C THR A 52 -20.07 16.99 11.03
N ASP A 53 -20.48 16.65 12.26
CA ASP A 53 -20.83 17.62 13.29
C ASP A 53 -19.56 18.38 13.77
N THR A 54 -18.43 17.70 13.95
CA THR A 54 -17.13 18.31 14.27
C THR A 54 -16.62 19.22 13.14
N VAL A 55 -16.69 18.76 11.89
CA VAL A 55 -16.32 19.58 10.73
C VAL A 55 -17.18 20.85 10.65
N LYS A 56 -18.50 20.73 10.91
CA LYS A 56 -19.42 21.88 10.97
C LYS A 56 -18.95 22.91 12.00
N GLN A 57 -18.67 22.48 13.20
CA GLN A 57 -18.22 23.35 14.30
C GLN A 57 -16.91 24.05 13.94
N LYS A 58 -15.92 23.31 13.39
CA LYS A 58 -14.63 23.86 12.97
C LYS A 58 -14.79 24.86 11.82
N ALA A 59 -15.65 24.58 10.84
CA ALA A 59 -15.89 25.46 9.70
C ALA A 59 -16.58 26.78 10.09
N LEU A 60 -17.54 26.74 11.01
CA LEU A 60 -18.27 27.93 11.48
C LEU A 60 -17.48 28.77 12.49
N GLY A 61 -16.56 28.14 13.24
CA GLY A 61 -15.73 28.81 14.25
C GLY A 61 -14.50 29.55 13.70
N GLN A 62 -14.16 29.37 12.43
CA GLN A 62 -13.00 30.03 11.84
C GLN A 62 -13.38 31.32 11.12
N ASN A 63 -12.79 32.44 11.52
CA ASN A 63 -12.78 33.65 10.71
C ASN A 63 -12.00 33.33 9.42
N VAL A 64 -12.70 33.29 8.30
CA VAL A 64 -12.07 33.07 6.98
C VAL A 64 -11.08 34.21 6.76
N LEU A 65 -9.79 33.90 6.88
CA LEU A 65 -8.75 34.83 6.45
C LEU A 65 -9.00 35.16 4.98
N THR A 66 -9.09 36.43 4.65
CA THR A 66 -9.44 36.98 3.33
C THR A 66 -8.58 36.44 2.16
N ALA A 67 -7.50 35.70 2.46
CA ALA A 67 -6.54 35.17 1.51
C ALA A 67 -6.84 33.73 1.05
N VAL A 68 -7.76 32.98 1.70
CA VAL A 68 -8.02 31.55 1.40
C VAL A 68 -9.45 31.37 0.86
N LYS A 69 -9.59 30.65 -0.24
CA LYS A 69 -10.92 30.33 -0.80
C LYS A 69 -11.70 29.42 0.16
N PRO A 70 -13.02 29.67 0.37
CA PRO A 70 -13.86 28.87 1.24
C PRO A 70 -13.78 27.35 0.98
N SER A 71 -13.73 26.94 -0.28
CA SER A 71 -13.58 25.55 -0.66
C SER A 71 -12.24 24.93 -0.23
N GLN A 72 -11.15 25.68 -0.27
CA GLN A 72 -9.84 25.20 0.18
C GLN A 72 -9.78 25.04 1.69
N LEU A 73 -10.39 25.97 2.44
CA LEU A 73 -10.49 25.86 3.89
C LEU A 73 -11.32 24.65 4.31
N MET A 74 -12.45 24.40 3.62
CA MET A 74 -13.29 23.23 3.90
C MET A 74 -12.55 21.93 3.63
N VAL A 75 -11.83 21.81 2.51
CA VAL A 75 -11.00 20.63 2.19
C VAL A 75 -9.95 20.40 3.26
N LYS A 76 -9.28 21.47 3.72
CA LYS A 76 -8.29 21.35 4.81
C LYS A 76 -8.93 20.88 6.12
N ILE A 77 -10.07 21.43 6.53
CA ILE A 77 -10.77 21.01 7.76
C ILE A 77 -11.18 19.55 7.67
N VAL A 78 -11.69 19.11 6.51
CA VAL A 78 -12.08 17.70 6.30
C VAL A 78 -10.86 16.80 6.28
N HIS A 79 -9.74 17.22 5.68
CA HIS A 79 -8.47 16.48 5.71
C HIS A 79 -7.99 16.27 7.15
N ASP A 80 -7.87 17.34 7.91
CA ASP A 80 -7.36 17.31 9.29
C ASP A 80 -8.27 16.43 10.18
N GLU A 81 -9.59 16.48 9.96
CA GLU A 81 -10.53 15.66 10.71
C GLU A 81 -10.49 14.19 10.29
N LEU A 82 -10.30 13.88 9.00
CA LEU A 82 -10.05 12.50 8.53
C LEU A 82 -8.78 11.92 9.15
N ALA A 83 -7.69 12.68 9.15
CA ALA A 83 -6.44 12.26 9.77
C ALA A 83 -6.62 12.01 11.27
N THR A 84 -7.34 12.91 11.97
CA THR A 84 -7.65 12.77 13.40
C THR A 84 -8.51 11.54 13.68
N LEU A 85 -9.53 11.29 12.86
CA LEU A 85 -10.39 10.10 12.97
C LEU A 85 -9.61 8.80 12.84
N MET A 86 -8.57 8.78 11.99
CA MET A 86 -7.70 7.64 11.76
C MET A 86 -6.52 7.53 12.75
N GLY A 87 -6.34 8.51 13.65
CA GLY A 87 -5.36 8.43 14.75
C GLY A 87 -4.29 9.51 14.74
N SER A 88 -4.35 10.50 13.85
CA SER A 88 -3.43 11.66 13.70
C SER A 88 -2.00 11.28 13.30
N GLU A 89 -1.39 10.29 13.94
CA GLU A 89 0.01 9.90 13.73
C GLU A 89 0.14 8.39 13.48
N SER A 90 1.22 8.01 12.81
CA SER A 90 1.58 6.59 12.65
C SER A 90 2.11 6.03 13.98
N VAL A 91 1.75 4.78 14.29
CA VAL A 91 2.20 4.10 15.51
C VAL A 91 3.05 2.88 15.13
N ASP A 92 4.31 2.88 15.55
CA ASP A 92 5.25 1.78 15.29
C ASP A 92 4.95 0.56 16.20
N LEU A 93 5.58 -0.57 15.90
CA LEU A 93 5.54 -1.76 16.75
C LEU A 93 6.35 -1.52 18.03
N LYS A 94 5.82 -1.98 19.15
CA LYS A 94 6.55 -2.06 20.41
C LYS A 94 7.30 -3.39 20.47
N LEU A 95 8.60 -3.39 20.27
CA LEU A 95 9.45 -4.57 20.23
C LEU A 95 10.55 -4.44 21.28
N GLU A 96 10.17 -4.57 22.56
CA GLU A 96 11.01 -4.23 23.72
C GLU A 96 11.86 -5.42 24.19
N HIS A 97 11.35 -6.65 24.05
CA HIS A 97 12.03 -7.85 24.50
C HIS A 97 12.89 -8.50 23.40
N ARG A 98 13.72 -9.48 23.81
CA ARG A 98 14.51 -10.32 22.91
C ARG A 98 14.43 -11.79 23.31
N PRO A 99 13.74 -12.63 22.54
CA PRO A 99 12.96 -12.26 21.36
C PRO A 99 11.69 -11.47 21.73
N SER A 100 11.35 -10.47 20.91
CA SER A 100 10.02 -9.85 20.96
C SER A 100 9.01 -10.80 20.34
N VAL A 101 7.81 -10.88 20.89
CA VAL A 101 6.75 -11.76 20.40
C VAL A 101 5.62 -10.93 19.79
N ILE A 102 5.24 -11.26 18.55
CA ILE A 102 4.10 -10.66 17.84
C ILE A 102 3.06 -11.74 17.64
N LEU A 103 1.89 -11.56 18.22
CA LEU A 103 0.76 -12.48 18.08
C LEU A 103 -0.22 -11.97 17.02
N MET A 104 -0.53 -12.83 16.03
CA MET A 104 -1.50 -12.51 14.98
C MET A 104 -2.87 -13.08 15.35
N ALA A 105 -3.91 -12.24 15.41
CA ALA A 105 -5.29 -12.63 15.72
C ALA A 105 -6.26 -12.18 14.63
N GLY A 106 -7.33 -12.93 14.37
CA GLY A 106 -8.35 -12.56 13.37
C GLY A 106 -9.06 -13.78 12.76
N LEU A 107 -10.09 -13.53 11.97
CA LEU A 107 -10.89 -14.57 11.33
C LEU A 107 -10.17 -15.27 10.16
N ASN A 108 -10.74 -16.39 9.70
CA ASN A 108 -10.30 -17.05 8.47
C ASN A 108 -10.46 -16.11 7.28
N GLY A 109 -9.51 -16.17 6.34
CA GLY A 109 -9.53 -15.33 5.14
C GLY A 109 -9.09 -13.87 5.36
N ALA A 110 -8.90 -13.44 6.61
CA ALA A 110 -8.38 -12.10 6.92
C ALA A 110 -6.93 -11.87 6.48
N GLY A 111 -6.20 -12.92 6.07
CA GLY A 111 -4.84 -12.81 5.54
C GLY A 111 -3.74 -12.91 6.58
N LYS A 112 -3.97 -13.48 7.77
CA LYS A 112 -2.98 -13.63 8.86
C LYS A 112 -1.67 -14.28 8.41
N THR A 113 -1.77 -15.47 7.81
CA THR A 113 -0.59 -16.24 7.34
C THR A 113 0.23 -15.46 6.31
N THR A 114 -0.42 -14.85 5.33
CA THR A 114 0.26 -14.00 4.34
C THR A 114 0.88 -12.77 4.98
N LEU A 115 0.17 -12.15 5.93
CA LEU A 115 0.67 -11.00 6.68
C LEU A 115 1.85 -11.37 7.57
N ALA A 116 1.85 -12.55 8.22
CA ALA A 116 2.98 -13.01 9.00
C ALA A 116 4.28 -13.06 8.16
N GLY A 117 4.18 -13.58 6.92
CA GLY A 117 5.30 -13.54 5.97
C GLY A 117 5.70 -12.11 5.57
N LYS A 118 4.75 -11.26 5.22
CA LYS A 118 5.03 -9.85 4.85
C LYS A 118 5.66 -9.08 5.98
N LEU A 119 5.15 -9.26 7.20
CA LEU A 119 5.69 -8.62 8.40
C LEU A 119 7.10 -9.12 8.72
N ALA A 120 7.37 -10.42 8.55
CA ALA A 120 8.71 -10.97 8.70
C ALA A 120 9.69 -10.36 7.68
N LEU A 121 9.28 -10.21 6.43
CA LEU A 121 10.10 -9.55 5.41
C LEU A 121 10.34 -8.08 5.75
N PHE A 122 9.30 -7.35 6.18
CA PHE A 122 9.39 -5.96 6.62
C PHE A 122 10.39 -5.80 7.79
N LEU A 123 10.27 -6.61 8.82
CA LEU A 123 11.16 -6.58 9.98
C LEU A 123 12.61 -6.88 9.60
N LYS A 124 12.82 -7.86 8.72
CA LYS A 124 14.14 -8.21 8.21
C LYS A 124 14.77 -7.08 7.40
N THR A 125 14.02 -6.48 6.47
CA THR A 125 14.57 -5.53 5.50
C THR A 125 14.57 -4.08 5.98
N LYS A 126 13.54 -3.67 6.73
CA LYS A 126 13.36 -2.28 7.17
C LYS A 126 13.79 -2.03 8.61
N LYS A 127 13.68 -3.03 9.47
CA LYS A 127 14.03 -2.91 10.90
C LYS A 127 15.32 -3.65 11.26
N ASN A 128 15.99 -4.30 10.28
CA ASN A 128 17.20 -5.09 10.45
C ASN A 128 17.09 -6.14 11.57
N ARG A 129 15.91 -6.78 11.67
CA ARG A 129 15.65 -7.83 12.67
C ARG A 129 15.83 -9.22 12.07
N ARG A 130 15.95 -10.21 12.96
CA ARG A 130 16.08 -11.64 12.66
C ARG A 130 14.82 -12.39 13.11
N PRO A 131 13.70 -12.31 12.33
CA PRO A 131 12.45 -12.92 12.72
C PRO A 131 12.47 -14.45 12.55
N LEU A 132 11.70 -15.14 13.42
CA LEU A 132 11.29 -16.52 13.33
C LEU A 132 9.77 -16.56 13.16
N LEU A 133 9.26 -17.28 12.17
CA LEU A 133 7.83 -17.54 12.02
C LEU A 133 7.46 -18.78 12.85
N ALA A 134 6.34 -18.75 13.58
CA ALA A 134 5.81 -19.87 14.34
C ALA A 134 4.43 -20.28 13.80
N ALA A 135 4.32 -21.51 13.29
CA ALA A 135 3.10 -22.04 12.68
C ALA A 135 2.18 -22.65 13.76
N CYS A 136 1.27 -21.85 14.30
CA CYS A 136 0.34 -22.27 15.35
C CYS A 136 -1.10 -22.53 14.86
N ASP A 137 -1.37 -22.51 13.55
CA ASP A 137 -2.66 -22.95 12.99
C ASP A 137 -2.70 -24.48 12.87
N THR A 138 -2.96 -25.16 13.98
CA THR A 138 -2.94 -26.63 14.08
C THR A 138 -4.14 -27.31 13.42
N TYR A 139 -5.20 -26.55 13.11
CA TYR A 139 -6.44 -27.09 12.51
C TYR A 139 -6.32 -27.24 10.98
N ARG A 140 -5.43 -26.49 10.34
CA ARG A 140 -5.32 -26.44 8.89
C ARG A 140 -3.90 -26.76 8.42
N PRO A 141 -3.59 -28.03 8.11
CA PRO A 141 -2.27 -28.42 7.61
C PRO A 141 -1.83 -27.60 6.38
N ALA A 142 -2.79 -27.24 5.53
CA ALA A 142 -2.51 -26.37 4.37
C ALA A 142 -2.01 -24.97 4.77
N ALA A 143 -2.43 -24.41 5.92
CA ALA A 143 -1.95 -23.12 6.39
C ALA A 143 -0.49 -23.19 6.88
N ILE A 144 -0.12 -24.29 7.56
CA ILE A 144 1.28 -24.55 7.96
C ILE A 144 2.16 -24.63 6.71
N GLU A 145 1.73 -25.40 5.71
CA GLU A 145 2.46 -25.53 4.45
C GLU A 145 2.54 -24.20 3.69
N GLN A 146 1.48 -23.42 3.67
CA GLN A 146 1.49 -22.07 3.09
C GLN A 146 2.52 -21.18 3.78
N LEU A 147 2.56 -21.18 5.11
CA LEU A 147 3.53 -20.37 5.87
C LEU A 147 4.96 -20.85 5.59
N ARG A 148 5.19 -22.17 5.44
CA ARG A 148 6.48 -22.76 5.07
C ARG A 148 6.97 -22.24 3.71
N VAL A 149 6.11 -22.29 2.69
CA VAL A 149 6.44 -21.81 1.34
C VAL A 149 6.77 -20.30 1.36
N LEU A 150 5.98 -19.51 2.10
CA LEU A 150 6.25 -18.08 2.25
C LEU A 150 7.58 -17.83 2.96
N ALA A 151 7.87 -18.58 4.03
CA ALA A 151 9.13 -18.48 4.78
C ALA A 151 10.36 -18.76 3.88
N GLU A 152 10.28 -19.80 3.05
CA GLU A 152 11.32 -20.13 2.07
C GLU A 152 11.51 -19.03 1.03
N GLN A 153 10.40 -18.50 0.49
CA GLN A 153 10.42 -17.43 -0.52
C GLN A 153 11.16 -16.18 0.00
N ILE A 154 10.90 -15.78 1.26
CA ILE A 154 11.51 -14.59 1.87
C ILE A 154 12.81 -14.91 2.61
N LYS A 155 13.24 -16.16 2.64
CA LYS A 155 14.44 -16.66 3.36
C LYS A 155 14.43 -16.25 4.83
N VAL A 156 13.33 -16.58 5.51
CA VAL A 156 13.14 -16.41 6.96
C VAL A 156 12.91 -17.79 7.57
N PRO A 157 13.53 -18.08 8.73
CA PRO A 157 13.31 -19.35 9.41
C PRO A 157 11.87 -19.50 9.90
N ILE A 158 11.42 -20.76 9.95
CA ILE A 158 10.10 -21.12 10.46
C ILE A 158 10.22 -22.25 11.48
N PHE A 159 9.45 -22.15 12.56
CA PHE A 159 9.24 -23.22 13.54
C PHE A 159 7.91 -23.90 13.26
N MET A 160 7.93 -25.23 13.13
CA MET A 160 6.75 -26.07 12.91
C MET A 160 6.87 -27.34 13.75
N ASN A 161 5.76 -27.76 14.34
CA ASN A 161 5.65 -29.07 14.97
C ASN A 161 4.31 -29.70 14.56
N LEU A 162 4.37 -30.68 13.66
CA LEU A 162 3.17 -31.32 13.10
C LEU A 162 2.53 -32.36 14.04
N GLU A 163 3.27 -32.83 15.03
CA GLU A 163 2.81 -33.84 16.00
C GLU A 163 2.05 -33.17 17.15
N GLU A 164 2.45 -31.97 17.55
CA GLU A 164 1.80 -31.23 18.63
C GLU A 164 0.53 -30.54 18.10
N LYS A 165 -0.55 -30.62 18.87
CA LYS A 165 -1.85 -30.00 18.54
C LYS A 165 -2.17 -28.80 19.41
N ASP A 166 -1.41 -28.58 20.47
CA ASP A 166 -1.59 -27.45 21.37
C ASP A 166 -0.83 -26.24 20.88
N PRO A 167 -1.51 -25.19 20.38
CA PRO A 167 -0.85 -24.00 19.85
C PRO A 167 -0.03 -23.24 20.91
N VAL A 168 -0.39 -23.36 22.20
CA VAL A 168 0.37 -22.76 23.30
C VAL A 168 1.76 -23.39 23.41
N LYS A 169 1.83 -24.72 23.35
CA LYS A 169 3.11 -25.44 23.43
C LYS A 169 3.98 -25.15 22.21
N ILE A 170 3.38 -25.06 21.01
CA ILE A 170 4.10 -24.73 19.79
C ILE A 170 4.68 -23.32 19.88
N ALA A 171 3.90 -22.35 20.33
CA ALA A 171 4.36 -20.97 20.50
C ALA A 171 5.50 -20.84 21.51
N LEU A 172 5.39 -21.51 22.67
CA LEU A 172 6.43 -21.51 23.69
C LEU A 172 7.72 -22.18 23.19
N ALA A 173 7.61 -23.31 22.48
CA ALA A 173 8.75 -23.98 21.87
C ALA A 173 9.44 -23.12 20.80
N ALA A 174 8.67 -22.39 19.99
CA ALA A 174 9.20 -21.44 19.03
C ALA A 174 10.00 -20.30 19.71
N ILE A 175 9.50 -19.79 20.84
CA ILE A 175 10.20 -18.76 21.63
C ILE A 175 11.49 -19.32 22.22
N GLN A 176 11.50 -20.57 22.69
CA GLN A 176 12.72 -21.24 23.16
C GLN A 176 13.74 -21.42 22.04
N GLU A 177 13.30 -21.86 20.87
CA GLU A 177 14.16 -21.96 19.69
C GLU A 177 14.74 -20.61 19.28
N ALA A 178 13.91 -19.56 19.31
CA ALA A 178 14.37 -18.20 19.01
C ALA A 178 15.48 -17.76 19.96
N LYS A 179 15.35 -18.04 21.26
CA LYS A 179 16.41 -17.76 22.27
C LYS A 179 17.68 -18.55 21.97
N ALA A 180 17.55 -19.85 21.69
CA ALA A 180 18.68 -20.74 21.42
C ALA A 180 19.47 -20.37 20.18
N LYS A 181 18.77 -19.93 19.10
CA LYS A 181 19.36 -19.55 17.80
C LYS A 181 19.56 -18.04 17.64
N SER A 182 19.36 -17.25 18.69
CA SER A 182 19.53 -15.79 18.70
C SER A 182 18.66 -15.08 17.65
N TYR A 183 17.45 -15.57 17.38
CA TYR A 183 16.44 -14.78 16.68
C TYR A 183 15.87 -13.74 17.66
N ASP A 184 15.63 -12.53 17.17
CA ASP A 184 15.24 -11.41 18.03
C ASP A 184 13.74 -11.08 17.99
N THR A 185 12.99 -11.78 17.13
CA THR A 185 11.54 -11.59 16.99
C THR A 185 10.88 -12.93 16.64
N VAL A 186 9.74 -13.24 17.27
CA VAL A 186 8.90 -14.39 16.95
C VAL A 186 7.54 -13.87 16.48
N ILE A 187 7.10 -14.29 15.29
CA ILE A 187 5.77 -13.97 14.77
C ILE A 187 4.92 -15.24 14.87
N VAL A 188 3.89 -15.21 15.70
CA VAL A 188 3.00 -16.33 15.98
C VAL A 188 1.77 -16.23 15.08
N ASP A 189 1.70 -17.09 14.05
CA ASP A 189 0.54 -17.21 13.16
C ASP A 189 -0.47 -18.17 13.76
N THR A 190 -1.62 -17.66 14.24
CA THR A 190 -2.64 -18.45 14.90
C THR A 190 -3.74 -18.92 13.95
N ALA A 191 -4.47 -19.93 14.37
CA ALA A 191 -5.67 -20.36 13.68
C ALA A 191 -6.68 -19.21 13.55
N GLY A 192 -7.51 -19.28 12.53
CA GLY A 192 -8.73 -18.49 12.42
C GLY A 192 -9.91 -19.43 12.24
N ARG A 193 -11.12 -18.94 12.48
CA ARG A 193 -12.37 -19.62 12.16
C ARG A 193 -13.25 -18.73 11.29
N LEU A 194 -14.30 -19.31 10.73
CA LEU A 194 -15.22 -18.57 9.84
C LEU A 194 -16.07 -17.55 10.61
N ALA A 195 -16.30 -17.80 11.88
CA ALA A 195 -17.01 -16.90 12.78
C ALA A 195 -16.32 -16.83 14.14
N ILE A 196 -16.65 -15.82 14.91
CA ILE A 196 -16.18 -15.68 16.28
C ILE A 196 -16.94 -16.70 17.12
N ASP A 197 -16.22 -17.59 17.79
CA ASP A 197 -16.76 -18.55 18.75
C ASP A 197 -15.90 -18.58 20.03
N GLU A 198 -16.48 -19.11 21.11
CA GLU A 198 -15.83 -19.21 22.41
C GLU A 198 -14.52 -20.01 22.36
N ALA A 199 -14.47 -21.09 21.56
CA ALA A 199 -13.29 -21.95 21.48
C ALA A 199 -12.11 -21.22 20.83
N LEU A 200 -12.34 -20.46 19.75
CA LEU A 200 -11.34 -19.63 19.10
C LEU A 200 -10.80 -18.56 20.05
N MET A 201 -11.70 -17.85 20.72
CA MET A 201 -11.32 -16.74 21.59
C MET A 201 -10.53 -17.23 22.81
N ASN A 202 -10.93 -18.36 23.39
CA ASN A 202 -10.22 -18.98 24.50
C ASN A 202 -8.83 -19.49 24.10
N GLU A 203 -8.70 -20.06 22.89
CA GLU A 203 -7.41 -20.54 22.36
C GLU A 203 -6.43 -19.37 22.15
N ILE A 204 -6.86 -18.31 21.47
CA ILE A 204 -5.99 -17.15 21.25
C ILE A 204 -5.64 -16.46 22.58
N ALA A 205 -6.60 -16.34 23.49
CA ALA A 205 -6.36 -15.79 24.82
C ALA A 205 -5.35 -16.63 25.62
N ALA A 206 -5.42 -17.97 25.52
CA ALA A 206 -4.46 -18.87 26.17
C ALA A 206 -3.03 -18.69 25.58
N VAL A 207 -2.91 -18.60 24.24
CA VAL A 207 -1.64 -18.30 23.58
C VAL A 207 -1.10 -16.93 24.02
N LYS A 208 -1.96 -15.90 24.05
CA LYS A 208 -1.57 -14.55 24.52
C LYS A 208 -1.07 -14.58 25.97
N ALA A 209 -1.81 -15.22 26.87
CA ALA A 209 -1.43 -15.32 28.29
C ALA A 209 -0.11 -16.06 28.51
N ALA A 210 0.13 -17.14 27.76
CA ALA A 210 1.32 -17.96 27.90
C ALA A 210 2.58 -17.29 27.28
N THR A 211 2.42 -16.56 26.18
CA THR A 211 3.56 -15.98 25.46
C THR A 211 3.85 -14.54 25.88
N SER A 212 2.94 -13.86 26.56
CA SER A 212 3.04 -12.43 26.94
C SER A 212 3.61 -11.58 25.79
N PRO A 213 2.89 -11.50 24.64
CA PRO A 213 3.45 -10.87 23.45
C PRO A 213 3.68 -9.37 23.66
N ASP A 214 4.74 -8.83 23.04
CA ASP A 214 4.99 -7.38 22.96
C ASP A 214 3.90 -6.69 22.14
N GLU A 215 3.37 -7.39 21.11
CA GLU A 215 2.33 -6.91 20.24
C GLU A 215 1.31 -8.01 19.93
N THR A 216 0.04 -7.69 20.13
CA THR A 216 -1.08 -8.47 19.61
C THR A 216 -1.70 -7.70 18.46
N LEU A 217 -1.58 -8.20 17.23
CA LEU A 217 -2.09 -7.56 16.04
C LEU A 217 -3.41 -8.20 15.60
N PHE A 218 -4.46 -7.42 15.58
CA PHE A 218 -5.73 -7.83 14.99
C PHE A 218 -5.69 -7.63 13.48
N VAL A 219 -5.85 -8.72 12.74
CA VAL A 219 -5.79 -8.76 11.27
C VAL A 219 -7.18 -8.86 10.72
N VAL A 220 -7.55 -7.92 9.86
CA VAL A 220 -8.90 -7.87 9.30
C VAL A 220 -8.87 -7.48 7.81
N ASP A 221 -9.79 -8.07 7.05
CA ASP A 221 -10.00 -7.76 5.63
C ASP A 221 -10.76 -6.44 5.49
N ALA A 222 -10.14 -5.42 4.90
CA ALA A 222 -10.75 -4.11 4.70
C ALA A 222 -12.02 -4.15 3.81
N MET A 223 -12.14 -5.15 2.93
CA MET A 223 -13.27 -5.29 2.02
C MET A 223 -14.57 -5.71 2.72
N THR A 224 -14.50 -6.20 3.96
CA THR A 224 -15.69 -6.64 4.72
C THR A 224 -16.50 -5.49 5.34
N GLY A 225 -16.06 -4.23 5.18
CA GLY A 225 -16.83 -3.05 5.57
C GLY A 225 -17.19 -3.02 7.06
N GLN A 226 -18.47 -2.90 7.39
CA GLN A 226 -18.94 -2.85 8.80
C GLN A 226 -18.71 -4.14 9.58
N ASP A 227 -18.66 -5.31 8.93
CA ASP A 227 -18.33 -6.57 9.60
C ASP A 227 -16.93 -6.57 10.16
N ALA A 228 -15.98 -5.90 9.48
CA ALA A 228 -14.64 -5.66 10.01
C ALA A 228 -14.68 -4.89 11.34
N VAL A 229 -15.53 -3.86 11.42
CA VAL A 229 -15.67 -3.03 12.63
C VAL A 229 -16.30 -3.82 13.79
N ASN A 230 -17.37 -4.59 13.51
CA ASN A 230 -18.02 -5.42 14.49
C ASN A 230 -17.07 -6.51 15.03
N THR A 231 -16.36 -7.17 14.13
CA THR A 231 -15.34 -8.18 14.48
C THR A 231 -14.22 -7.56 15.33
N ALA A 232 -13.71 -6.37 14.95
CA ALA A 232 -12.70 -5.68 15.72
C ALA A 232 -13.16 -5.37 17.16
N LYS A 233 -14.40 -4.92 17.32
CA LYS A 233 -14.97 -4.63 18.64
C LYS A 233 -15.02 -5.87 19.52
N GLU A 234 -15.45 -7.00 18.98
CA GLU A 234 -15.56 -8.25 19.73
C GLU A 234 -14.19 -8.82 20.09
N PHE A 235 -13.24 -8.85 19.13
CA PHE A 235 -11.87 -9.24 19.43
C PHE A 235 -11.22 -8.31 20.47
N ASN A 236 -11.44 -7.00 20.39
CA ASN A 236 -10.88 -6.05 21.35
C ASN A 236 -11.41 -6.29 22.76
N SER A 237 -12.70 -6.57 22.91
CA SER A 237 -13.31 -6.82 24.23
C SER A 237 -12.76 -8.07 24.93
N ARG A 238 -12.27 -9.05 24.18
CA ARG A 238 -11.75 -10.34 24.68
C ARG A 238 -10.23 -10.38 24.79
N LEU A 239 -9.53 -9.79 23.83
CA LEU A 239 -8.08 -9.91 23.71
C LEU A 239 -7.35 -8.62 24.07
N ASP A 240 -8.02 -7.47 24.07
CA ASP A 240 -7.37 -6.16 24.25
C ASP A 240 -6.09 -6.06 23.38
N PHE A 241 -6.26 -6.16 22.07
CA PHE A 241 -5.14 -6.14 21.13
C PHE A 241 -4.47 -4.75 21.05
N ASP A 242 -3.22 -4.71 20.61
CA ASP A 242 -2.40 -3.48 20.63
C ASP A 242 -2.50 -2.66 19.35
N GLY A 243 -2.86 -3.30 18.24
CA GLY A 243 -2.99 -2.63 16.95
C GLY A 243 -3.76 -3.43 15.92
N VAL A 244 -4.20 -2.74 14.88
CA VAL A 244 -4.96 -3.29 13.76
C VAL A 244 -4.09 -3.33 12.51
N VAL A 245 -4.23 -4.38 11.72
CA VAL A 245 -3.69 -4.47 10.37
C VAL A 245 -4.82 -4.69 9.39
N LEU A 246 -4.98 -3.75 8.45
CA LEU A 246 -5.93 -3.83 7.37
C LEU A 246 -5.31 -4.55 6.18
N THR A 247 -5.85 -5.69 5.79
CA THR A 247 -5.44 -6.42 4.59
C THR A 247 -6.34 -6.11 3.41
N LYS A 248 -5.88 -6.42 2.20
CA LYS A 248 -6.63 -6.29 0.94
C LYS A 248 -7.17 -4.87 0.67
N LEU A 249 -6.47 -3.86 1.16
CA LEU A 249 -6.89 -2.47 0.99
C LEU A 249 -6.84 -2.02 -0.47
N ASP A 250 -6.04 -2.68 -1.31
CA ASP A 250 -5.99 -2.48 -2.76
C ASP A 250 -7.32 -2.83 -3.46
N GLY A 251 -8.07 -3.80 -2.95
CA GLY A 251 -9.42 -4.16 -3.41
C GLY A 251 -10.54 -3.31 -2.80
N ASP A 252 -10.27 -2.57 -1.73
CA ASP A 252 -11.27 -1.74 -1.06
C ASP A 252 -11.45 -0.38 -1.77
N THR A 253 -12.57 -0.23 -2.46
CA THR A 253 -12.97 1.02 -3.12
C THR A 253 -13.77 1.95 -2.20
N ARG A 254 -14.23 1.47 -1.05
CA ARG A 254 -15.12 2.18 -0.12
C ARG A 254 -14.36 2.87 1.01
N GLY A 255 -13.46 2.14 1.70
CA GLY A 255 -12.61 2.69 2.77
C GLY A 255 -13.28 2.80 4.15
N GLY A 256 -14.51 2.35 4.29
CA GLY A 256 -15.28 2.52 5.52
C GLY A 256 -14.70 1.81 6.74
N ALA A 257 -14.06 0.66 6.54
CA ALA A 257 -13.40 -0.07 7.61
C ALA A 257 -12.25 0.75 8.22
N ALA A 258 -11.37 1.34 7.38
CA ALA A 258 -10.25 2.15 7.83
C ALA A 258 -10.70 3.36 8.66
N LEU A 259 -11.79 4.02 8.25
CA LEU A 259 -12.35 5.18 8.95
C LEU A 259 -13.06 4.82 10.24
N SER A 260 -13.65 3.62 10.33
CA SER A 260 -14.53 3.26 11.44
C SER A 260 -13.83 2.48 12.55
N ILE A 261 -12.87 1.60 12.22
CA ILE A 261 -12.25 0.70 13.19
C ILE A 261 -11.59 1.49 14.32
N ARG A 262 -10.72 2.45 13.98
CA ARG A 262 -10.02 3.25 14.98
C ARG A 262 -10.99 3.96 15.93
N ALA A 263 -12.04 4.57 15.38
CA ALA A 263 -13.03 5.31 16.16
C ALA A 263 -13.89 4.42 17.07
N VAL A 264 -14.05 3.13 16.72
CA VAL A 264 -14.89 2.19 17.47
C VAL A 264 -14.13 1.44 18.54
N VAL A 265 -12.87 1.03 18.26
CA VAL A 265 -12.10 0.19 19.21
C VAL A 265 -11.00 0.95 19.94
N ASP A 266 -10.75 2.20 19.56
CA ASP A 266 -9.68 3.07 20.12
C ASP A 266 -8.28 2.43 20.08
N LYS A 267 -7.99 1.64 19.05
CA LYS A 267 -6.70 1.02 18.82
C LYS A 267 -6.09 1.51 17.50
N PRO A 268 -4.77 1.76 17.45
CA PRO A 268 -4.14 2.29 16.25
C PRO A 268 -4.17 1.27 15.10
N ILE A 269 -4.35 1.77 13.88
CA ILE A 269 -4.03 1.01 12.68
C ILE A 269 -2.52 1.15 12.49
N LYS A 270 -1.78 0.02 12.45
CA LYS A 270 -0.31 0.03 12.33
C LYS A 270 0.17 -0.22 10.92
N PHE A 271 -0.49 -1.13 10.22
CA PHE A 271 -0.10 -1.52 8.87
C PHE A 271 -1.31 -1.69 7.95
N VAL A 272 -1.03 -1.58 6.65
CA VAL A 272 -1.99 -1.86 5.57
C VAL A 272 -1.34 -2.77 4.53
N GLY A 273 -2.06 -3.82 4.13
CA GLY A 273 -1.71 -4.66 2.98
C GLY A 273 -2.26 -4.05 1.70
N THR A 274 -1.38 -3.74 0.76
CA THR A 274 -1.68 -2.99 -0.47
C THR A 274 -1.47 -3.83 -1.73
N GLY A 275 -1.63 -5.14 -1.65
CA GLY A 275 -1.50 -6.06 -2.77
C GLY A 275 -1.03 -7.45 -2.36
N GLU A 276 -0.89 -8.35 -3.32
CA GLU A 276 -0.54 -9.76 -3.08
C GLU A 276 0.97 -10.00 -2.86
N LYS A 277 1.83 -9.14 -3.39
CA LYS A 277 3.29 -9.29 -3.28
C LYS A 277 3.75 -9.24 -1.83
N MET A 278 4.84 -9.92 -1.51
CA MET A 278 5.38 -9.97 -0.14
C MET A 278 5.87 -8.61 0.36
N GLU A 279 6.29 -7.74 -0.54
CA GLU A 279 6.70 -6.35 -0.26
C GLU A 279 5.51 -5.39 -0.07
N ALA A 280 4.28 -5.83 -0.41
CA ALA A 280 3.09 -4.99 -0.34
C ALA A 280 2.53 -4.93 1.09
N LEU A 281 3.31 -4.37 2.00
CA LEU A 281 2.94 -4.03 3.38
C LEU A 281 3.49 -2.63 3.69
N ASP A 282 2.60 -1.69 3.91
CA ASP A 282 2.96 -0.31 4.22
C ASP A 282 2.61 0.01 5.68
N VAL A 283 3.41 0.88 6.31
CA VAL A 283 3.05 1.51 7.60
C VAL A 283 1.83 2.41 7.37
N PHE A 284 0.89 2.38 8.29
CA PHE A 284 -0.29 3.23 8.20
C PHE A 284 0.04 4.67 8.58
N HIS A 285 -0.18 5.60 7.66
CA HIS A 285 0.00 7.04 7.86
C HIS A 285 -1.36 7.74 7.71
N PRO A 286 -2.00 8.22 8.79
CA PRO A 286 -3.30 8.86 8.75
C PRO A 286 -3.40 10.02 7.76
N ASP A 287 -2.40 10.93 7.75
CA ASP A 287 -2.38 12.08 6.84
C ASP A 287 -2.36 11.67 5.36
N ARG A 288 -1.46 10.72 5.00
CA ARG A 288 -1.36 10.21 3.62
C ARG A 288 -2.64 9.49 3.19
N MET A 289 -3.31 8.84 4.15
CA MET A 289 -4.58 8.19 3.90
C MET A 289 -5.70 9.20 3.68
N ALA A 290 -5.72 10.30 4.44
CA ALA A 290 -6.64 11.41 4.24
C ALA A 290 -6.41 12.07 2.86
N ASP A 291 -5.17 12.28 2.44
CA ASP A 291 -4.82 12.76 1.10
C ASP A 291 -5.36 11.84 0.00
N ARG A 292 -5.19 10.53 0.14
CA ARG A 292 -5.72 9.53 -0.82
C ARG A 292 -7.25 9.58 -0.90
N ILE A 293 -7.92 9.65 0.25
CA ILE A 293 -9.40 9.72 0.34
C ILE A 293 -9.91 11.01 -0.34
N LEU A 294 -9.19 12.12 -0.23
CA LEU A 294 -9.55 13.39 -0.87
C LEU A 294 -9.11 13.51 -2.33
N GLY A 295 -8.48 12.46 -2.89
CA GLY A 295 -8.00 12.46 -4.27
C GLY A 295 -6.80 13.39 -4.50
N MET A 296 -6.09 13.77 -3.44
CA MET A 296 -4.92 14.65 -3.48
C MET A 296 -3.63 13.89 -3.85
N GLY A 297 -3.71 12.55 -3.93
CA GLY A 297 -2.58 11.68 -4.20
C GLY A 297 -1.74 11.38 -2.95
N ASP A 298 -0.63 10.70 -3.15
CA ASP A 298 0.32 10.36 -2.08
C ASP A 298 1.75 10.40 -2.63
N ILE A 299 2.23 11.60 -2.86
CA ILE A 299 3.56 11.83 -3.44
C ILE A 299 4.66 11.32 -2.51
N ILE A 300 4.47 11.39 -1.19
CA ILE A 300 5.50 10.97 -0.22
C ILE A 300 5.72 9.46 -0.32
N SER A 301 4.65 8.66 -0.28
CA SER A 301 4.77 7.20 -0.46
C SER A 301 5.35 6.83 -1.83
N LEU A 302 5.02 7.57 -2.88
CA LEU A 302 5.59 7.36 -4.21
C LEU A 302 7.11 7.59 -4.21
N VAL A 303 7.56 8.69 -3.59
CA VAL A 303 9.00 9.03 -3.48
C VAL A 303 9.73 8.01 -2.61
N GLU A 304 9.15 7.60 -1.48
CA GLU A 304 9.73 6.57 -0.60
C GLU A 304 9.91 5.25 -1.36
N ARG A 305 8.89 4.77 -2.06
CA ARG A 305 8.98 3.56 -2.90
C ARG A 305 10.01 3.69 -4.01
N ALA A 306 10.12 4.87 -4.63
CA ALA A 306 11.12 5.13 -5.63
C ALA A 306 12.54 5.09 -5.04
N GLN A 307 12.74 5.68 -3.85
CA GLN A 307 14.03 5.68 -3.15
C GLN A 307 14.46 4.28 -2.70
N GLU A 308 13.53 3.44 -2.25
CA GLU A 308 13.82 2.07 -1.83
C GLU A 308 14.31 1.18 -2.97
N GLN A 309 13.86 1.44 -4.19
CA GLN A 309 14.26 0.71 -5.39
C GLN A 309 15.43 1.39 -6.13
N TYR A 310 15.91 2.54 -5.60
CA TYR A 310 16.95 3.32 -6.23
C TYR A 310 18.34 2.77 -5.92
N ASP A 311 18.94 2.08 -6.90
CA ASP A 311 20.36 1.74 -6.87
C ASP A 311 21.17 2.87 -7.51
N GLU A 312 21.87 3.63 -6.68
CA GLU A 312 22.67 4.77 -7.12
C GLU A 312 23.75 4.36 -8.13
N ALA A 313 24.34 3.17 -7.99
CA ALA A 313 25.35 2.67 -8.90
C ALA A 313 24.75 2.32 -10.28
N GLU A 314 23.56 1.71 -10.30
CA GLU A 314 22.84 1.44 -11.56
C GLU A 314 22.36 2.73 -12.21
N ALA A 315 21.84 3.68 -11.45
CA ALA A 315 21.41 4.97 -11.96
C ALA A 315 22.57 5.76 -12.60
N ARG A 316 23.74 5.78 -11.95
CA ARG A 316 24.95 6.42 -12.52
C ARG A 316 25.45 5.72 -13.80
N LYS A 317 25.37 4.37 -13.86
CA LYS A 317 25.68 3.61 -15.08
C LYS A 317 24.74 3.95 -16.22
N LEU A 318 23.43 3.98 -15.91
CA LEU A 318 22.39 4.31 -16.88
C LEU A 318 22.56 5.73 -17.41
N GLN A 319 22.81 6.71 -16.53
CA GLN A 319 23.08 8.10 -16.92
C GLN A 319 24.27 8.21 -17.88
N ARG A 320 25.38 7.49 -17.61
CA ARG A 320 26.54 7.44 -18.50
C ARG A 320 26.21 6.82 -19.85
N LYS A 321 25.38 5.76 -19.89
CA LYS A 321 24.95 5.14 -21.15
C LYS A 321 24.04 6.06 -21.97
N ILE A 322 23.13 6.79 -21.32
CA ILE A 322 22.27 7.78 -21.99
C ILE A 322 23.11 8.91 -22.60
N GLN A 323 24.06 9.44 -21.84
CA GLN A 323 25.01 10.49 -22.35
C GLN A 323 25.80 10.01 -23.53
N LYS A 324 26.24 8.73 -23.54
CA LYS A 324 26.99 8.11 -24.65
C LYS A 324 26.09 7.59 -25.79
N ASN A 325 24.77 7.81 -25.73
CA ASN A 325 23.77 7.29 -26.69
C ASN A 325 23.80 5.75 -26.82
N GLN A 326 24.12 5.05 -25.73
CA GLN A 326 24.26 3.59 -25.63
C GLN A 326 23.09 2.94 -24.89
N PHE A 327 21.96 3.65 -24.75
CA PHE A 327 20.73 3.08 -24.16
C PHE A 327 20.15 2.01 -25.09
N ASP A 328 20.03 0.78 -24.59
CA ASP A 328 19.61 -0.40 -25.34
C ASP A 328 18.36 -1.07 -24.73
N PHE A 329 17.87 -2.19 -25.34
CA PHE A 329 16.71 -2.91 -24.84
C PHE A 329 16.96 -3.63 -23.52
N ASN A 330 18.20 -3.92 -23.13
CA ASN A 330 18.48 -4.49 -21.79
C ASN A 330 18.28 -3.42 -20.73
N ASP A 331 18.69 -2.18 -20.98
CA ASP A 331 18.47 -1.05 -20.08
C ASP A 331 16.98 -0.73 -19.96
N PHE A 332 16.25 -0.77 -21.08
CA PHE A 332 14.82 -0.58 -21.11
C PHE A 332 14.06 -1.67 -20.31
N LEU A 333 14.47 -2.94 -20.47
CA LEU A 333 13.93 -4.06 -19.72
C LEU A 333 14.20 -3.92 -18.22
N ALA A 334 15.43 -3.54 -17.83
CA ALA A 334 15.78 -3.31 -16.43
C ALA A 334 14.91 -2.22 -15.80
N GLN A 335 14.65 -1.12 -16.51
CA GLN A 335 13.74 -0.07 -16.04
C GLN A 335 12.29 -0.55 -15.88
N LEU A 336 11.78 -1.33 -16.84
CA LEU A 336 10.44 -1.92 -16.72
C LEU A 336 10.34 -2.84 -15.51
N GLN A 337 11.38 -3.62 -15.25
CA GLN A 337 11.44 -4.50 -14.07
C GLN A 337 11.52 -3.71 -12.75
N GLN A 338 12.23 -2.60 -12.72
CA GLN A 338 12.24 -1.70 -11.57
C GLN A 338 10.84 -1.12 -11.29
N ILE A 339 10.16 -0.59 -12.32
CA ILE A 339 8.79 -0.09 -12.17
C ILE A 339 7.86 -1.20 -11.67
N LYS A 340 7.99 -2.41 -12.20
CA LYS A 340 7.19 -3.58 -11.77
C LYS A 340 7.44 -3.98 -10.30
N LYS A 341 8.66 -3.77 -9.79
CA LYS A 341 9.00 -3.99 -8.38
C LYS A 341 8.38 -2.94 -7.44
N MET A 342 8.19 -1.70 -7.91
CA MET A 342 7.56 -0.62 -7.12
C MET A 342 6.07 -0.86 -6.83
N GLY A 343 5.42 -1.77 -7.53
CA GLY A 343 4.00 -2.09 -7.36
C GLY A 343 3.21 -2.13 -8.66
N ASN A 344 1.88 -2.07 -8.57
CA ASN A 344 0.99 -1.97 -9.72
C ASN A 344 1.07 -0.54 -10.29
N ILE A 345 1.15 -0.42 -11.63
CA ILE A 345 1.25 0.89 -12.30
C ILE A 345 0.03 1.77 -12.04
N LYS A 346 -1.17 1.17 -11.95
CA LYS A 346 -2.41 1.90 -11.63
C LYS A 346 -2.32 2.54 -10.24
N ASP A 347 -1.76 1.82 -9.26
CA ASP A 347 -1.58 2.31 -7.89
C ASP A 347 -0.54 3.43 -7.82
N LEU A 348 0.58 3.26 -8.53
CA LEU A 348 1.62 4.29 -8.62
C LEU A 348 1.10 5.58 -9.29
N ALA A 349 0.31 5.43 -10.34
CA ALA A 349 -0.31 6.55 -11.04
C ALA A 349 -1.38 7.24 -10.19
N ALA A 350 -2.12 6.49 -9.36
CA ALA A 350 -3.10 7.05 -8.42
C ALA A 350 -2.44 7.89 -7.31
N MET A 351 -1.16 7.65 -7.01
CA MET A 351 -0.39 8.47 -6.05
C MET A 351 -0.03 9.86 -6.59
N ILE A 352 -0.11 10.07 -7.91
CA ILE A 352 0.20 11.36 -8.54
C ILE A 352 -1.08 12.20 -8.66
N PRO A 353 -1.13 13.41 -8.06
CA PRO A 353 -2.29 14.28 -8.15
C PRO A 353 -2.70 14.57 -9.60
N GLY A 354 -3.97 14.36 -9.93
CA GLY A 354 -4.54 14.64 -11.26
C GLY A 354 -4.24 13.58 -12.34
N VAL A 355 -3.26 12.70 -12.17
CA VAL A 355 -2.90 11.66 -13.15
C VAL A 355 -3.76 10.41 -12.99
N GLY A 356 -4.15 10.07 -11.77
CA GLY A 356 -4.97 8.89 -11.48
C GLY A 356 -6.29 8.88 -12.27
N LYS A 357 -6.89 10.06 -12.53
CA LYS A 357 -8.12 10.19 -13.34
C LYS A 357 -7.87 9.97 -14.83
N ALA A 358 -6.76 10.47 -15.35
CA ALA A 358 -6.43 10.35 -16.78
C ALA A 358 -6.06 8.91 -17.18
N ILE A 359 -5.66 8.08 -16.22
CA ILE A 359 -5.24 6.68 -16.44
C ILE A 359 -6.39 5.69 -16.15
N LYS A 360 -7.44 6.09 -15.43
CA LYS A 360 -8.61 5.22 -15.18
C LYS A 360 -9.26 4.68 -16.48
N ASP A 361 -9.30 5.49 -17.53
CA ASP A 361 -9.87 5.13 -18.81
C ASP A 361 -8.86 4.44 -19.76
N VAL A 362 -7.59 4.38 -19.37
CA VAL A 362 -6.56 3.69 -20.12
C VAL A 362 -6.35 2.31 -19.46
N ASP A 363 -6.67 1.27 -20.19
CA ASP A 363 -6.46 -0.12 -19.75
C ASP A 363 -4.96 -0.43 -19.74
N VAL A 364 -4.24 0.17 -18.76
CA VAL A 364 -2.84 -0.16 -18.46
C VAL A 364 -2.88 -1.42 -17.60
N ASP A 365 -3.12 -2.55 -18.25
CA ASP A 365 -3.07 -3.84 -17.61
C ASP A 365 -1.60 -4.29 -17.46
N ASP A 366 -1.25 -4.93 -16.36
CA ASP A 366 0.05 -5.59 -16.13
C ASP A 366 0.37 -6.58 -17.28
N SER A 367 -0.66 -7.10 -17.97
CA SER A 367 -0.52 -7.95 -19.17
C SER A 367 0.16 -7.21 -20.34
N ALA A 368 0.00 -5.89 -20.45
CA ALA A 368 0.67 -5.10 -21.48
C ALA A 368 2.19 -5.06 -21.25
N LEU A 369 2.63 -4.93 -19.99
CA LEU A 369 4.06 -5.01 -19.64
C LEU A 369 4.63 -6.40 -19.86
N LEU A 370 3.88 -7.46 -19.51
CA LEU A 370 4.28 -8.85 -19.81
C LEU A 370 4.47 -9.05 -21.31
N GLY A 371 3.62 -8.44 -22.13
CA GLY A 371 3.75 -8.48 -23.59
C GLY A 371 5.02 -7.82 -24.10
N VAL A 372 5.37 -6.66 -23.55
CA VAL A 372 6.62 -5.93 -23.88
C VAL A 372 7.84 -6.75 -23.44
N GLU A 373 7.82 -7.30 -22.22
CA GLU A 373 8.89 -8.15 -21.69
C GLU A 373 9.09 -9.39 -22.56
N ALA A 374 8.00 -10.09 -22.97
CA ALA A 374 8.06 -11.25 -23.85
C ALA A 374 8.70 -10.92 -25.21
N ILE A 375 8.37 -9.76 -25.80
CA ILE A 375 8.97 -9.30 -27.06
C ILE A 375 10.48 -9.10 -26.90
N ILE A 376 10.91 -8.41 -25.83
CA ILE A 376 12.35 -8.12 -25.59
C ILE A 376 13.08 -9.42 -25.29
N LEU A 377 12.53 -10.33 -24.49
CA LEU A 377 13.14 -11.61 -24.17
C LEU A 377 13.27 -12.53 -25.40
N SER A 378 12.37 -12.37 -26.39
CA SER A 378 12.45 -13.11 -27.68
C SER A 378 13.50 -12.55 -28.64
N MET A 379 14.12 -11.42 -28.34
CA MET A 379 15.28 -10.90 -29.06
C MET A 379 16.58 -11.60 -28.62
N THR A 380 17.51 -11.81 -29.53
CA THR A 380 18.86 -12.27 -29.17
C THR A 380 19.61 -11.18 -28.37
N PRO A 381 20.65 -11.54 -27.58
CA PRO A 381 21.47 -10.55 -26.89
C PRO A 381 22.11 -9.49 -27.81
N TYR A 382 22.38 -9.86 -29.06
CA TYR A 382 22.90 -8.92 -30.06
C TYR A 382 21.82 -7.94 -30.51
N GLU A 383 20.63 -8.42 -30.81
CA GLU A 383 19.49 -7.59 -31.24
C GLU A 383 19.02 -6.60 -30.16
N ARG A 384 19.09 -7.00 -28.86
CA ARG A 384 18.78 -6.10 -27.75
C ARG A 384 19.76 -4.92 -27.67
N ARG A 385 21.04 -5.17 -27.96
CA ARG A 385 22.09 -4.13 -27.98
C ARG A 385 22.10 -3.30 -29.24
N HIS A 386 21.61 -3.86 -30.35
CA HIS A 386 21.65 -3.27 -31.69
C HIS A 386 20.24 -3.27 -32.33
N PRO A 387 19.32 -2.41 -31.85
CA PRO A 387 17.93 -2.37 -32.38
C PRO A 387 17.86 -2.08 -33.88
N GLU A 388 18.87 -1.42 -34.44
CA GLU A 388 18.98 -1.06 -35.85
C GLU A 388 19.07 -2.27 -36.78
N VAL A 389 19.46 -3.44 -36.28
CA VAL A 389 19.58 -4.66 -37.12
C VAL A 389 18.23 -5.38 -37.30
N LEU A 390 17.16 -4.90 -36.70
CA LEU A 390 15.83 -5.55 -36.70
C LEU A 390 15.09 -5.35 -38.04
N ASN A 391 15.39 -6.23 -39.01
CA ASN A 391 14.69 -6.31 -40.30
C ASN A 391 13.36 -7.07 -40.20
N ALA A 392 12.60 -7.15 -41.30
CA ALA A 392 11.28 -7.77 -41.37
C ALA A 392 11.30 -9.24 -40.90
N SER A 393 12.27 -10.04 -41.34
CA SER A 393 12.41 -11.45 -40.96
C SER A 393 12.64 -11.64 -39.45
N ARG A 394 13.53 -10.82 -38.86
CA ARG A 394 13.79 -10.85 -37.40
C ARG A 394 12.56 -10.43 -36.60
N LYS A 395 11.84 -9.41 -37.04
CA LYS A 395 10.58 -8.97 -36.40
C LYS A 395 9.52 -10.08 -36.43
N THR A 396 9.39 -10.80 -37.54
CA THR A 396 8.46 -11.94 -37.65
C THR A 396 8.85 -13.07 -36.69
N ARG A 397 10.15 -13.41 -36.59
CA ARG A 397 10.66 -14.41 -35.65
C ARG A 397 10.40 -13.99 -34.18
N ILE A 398 10.66 -12.74 -33.83
CA ILE A 398 10.44 -12.20 -32.49
C ILE A 398 8.94 -12.22 -32.16
N ALA A 399 8.08 -11.80 -33.08
CA ALA A 399 6.63 -11.84 -32.93
C ALA A 399 6.13 -13.28 -32.63
N LYS A 400 6.59 -14.26 -33.42
CA LYS A 400 6.25 -15.66 -33.21
C LYS A 400 6.77 -16.19 -31.87
N GLY A 401 8.00 -15.85 -31.48
CA GLY A 401 8.61 -16.31 -30.23
C GLY A 401 7.96 -15.70 -28.98
N SER A 402 7.42 -14.48 -29.07
CA SER A 402 6.75 -13.79 -27.97
C SER A 402 5.23 -14.03 -27.90
N GLY A 403 4.64 -14.76 -28.87
CA GLY A 403 3.19 -14.91 -28.99
C GLY A 403 2.45 -13.60 -29.29
N LYS A 404 3.14 -12.61 -29.89
CA LYS A 404 2.62 -11.30 -30.25
C LYS A 404 2.61 -11.08 -31.74
N THR A 405 2.01 -10.00 -32.21
CA THR A 405 1.97 -9.66 -33.64
C THR A 405 3.21 -8.84 -34.07
N VAL A 406 3.50 -8.84 -35.37
CA VAL A 406 4.55 -7.95 -35.94
C VAL A 406 4.23 -6.48 -35.71
N GLN A 407 2.93 -6.13 -35.62
CA GLN A 407 2.47 -4.78 -35.30
C GLN A 407 2.86 -4.38 -33.89
N ASP A 408 2.73 -5.30 -32.91
CA ASP A 408 3.14 -5.05 -31.52
C ASP A 408 4.65 -4.84 -31.41
N VAL A 409 5.45 -5.64 -32.13
CA VAL A 409 6.90 -5.45 -32.21
C VAL A 409 7.22 -4.07 -32.79
N ASN A 410 6.58 -3.64 -33.87
CA ASN A 410 6.81 -2.33 -34.47
C ASN A 410 6.38 -1.19 -33.51
N ARG A 411 5.30 -1.36 -32.78
CA ARG A 411 4.83 -0.40 -31.76
C ARG A 411 5.86 -0.24 -30.66
N LEU A 412 6.40 -1.36 -30.15
CA LEU A 412 7.48 -1.32 -29.15
C LEU A 412 8.74 -0.60 -29.66
N LEU A 413 9.18 -0.89 -30.87
CA LEU A 413 10.33 -0.22 -31.48
C LEU A 413 10.14 1.29 -31.57
N LYS A 414 8.94 1.72 -31.97
CA LYS A 414 8.58 3.14 -32.04
C LYS A 414 8.59 3.81 -30.65
N GLN A 415 8.02 3.13 -29.65
CA GLN A 415 8.03 3.62 -28.27
C GLN A 415 9.45 3.71 -27.70
N PHE A 416 10.28 2.68 -27.95
CA PHE A 416 11.68 2.68 -27.55
C PHE A 416 12.45 3.85 -28.14
N ASP A 417 12.29 4.12 -29.44
CA ASP A 417 12.94 5.26 -30.11
C ASP A 417 12.47 6.61 -29.56
N GLN A 418 11.19 6.73 -29.23
CA GLN A 418 10.64 7.93 -28.59
C GLN A 418 11.22 8.14 -27.18
N THR A 419 11.30 7.07 -26.39
CA THR A 419 11.90 7.10 -25.05
C THR A 419 13.37 7.49 -25.12
N ARG A 420 14.14 6.91 -26.04
CA ARG A 420 15.55 7.24 -26.25
C ARG A 420 15.76 8.71 -26.62
N LYS A 421 14.90 9.27 -27.48
CA LYS A 421 14.94 10.69 -27.85
C LYS A 421 14.61 11.59 -26.67
N MET A 422 13.60 11.25 -25.88
CA MET A 422 13.18 12.00 -24.68
C MET A 422 14.29 12.01 -23.64
N MET A 423 14.88 10.85 -23.34
CA MET A 423 16.00 10.73 -22.38
C MET A 423 17.22 11.56 -22.81
N LYS A 424 17.51 11.61 -24.12
CA LYS A 424 18.59 12.44 -24.65
C LYS A 424 18.32 13.93 -24.47
N MET A 425 17.06 14.37 -24.61
CA MET A 425 16.68 15.76 -24.35
C MET A 425 16.80 16.14 -22.87
N VAL A 426 16.46 15.21 -21.96
CA VAL A 426 16.53 15.44 -20.52
C VAL A 426 17.97 15.42 -19.98
N SER A 427 18.85 14.61 -20.54
CA SER A 427 20.25 14.49 -20.11
C SER A 427 21.18 15.60 -20.64
N GLY A 428 20.73 16.39 -21.62
CA GLY A 428 21.42 17.60 -22.08
C GLY A 428 20.96 18.87 -21.36
N ASN A 429 21.51 20.04 -21.68
CA ASN A 429 21.11 21.35 -21.13
C ASN A 429 19.59 21.70 -21.30
N GLY A 430 18.79 20.79 -21.87
CA GLY A 430 17.36 20.95 -22.08
C GLY A 430 16.53 21.06 -20.80
N LEU A 431 16.95 20.42 -19.71
CA LEU A 431 16.24 20.55 -18.43
C LEU A 431 16.33 22.00 -17.87
N ARG A 432 17.48 22.64 -18.01
CA ARG A 432 17.65 24.06 -17.63
C ARG A 432 16.82 24.99 -18.51
N GLN A 433 16.69 24.70 -19.81
CA GLN A 433 15.86 25.48 -20.72
C GLN A 433 14.34 25.24 -20.53
N MET A 434 13.94 24.02 -20.12
CA MET A 434 12.53 23.70 -19.86
C MET A 434 12.07 24.29 -18.50
N MET A 435 12.91 24.27 -17.48
CA MET A 435 12.64 24.94 -16.19
C MET A 435 12.62 26.47 -16.31
N SER A 436 13.40 27.07 -17.20
CA SER A 436 13.37 28.52 -17.44
C SER A 436 12.15 28.98 -18.23
N ARG A 437 11.39 28.09 -18.87
CA ARG A 437 10.18 28.37 -19.65
C ARG A 437 8.85 28.06 -18.96
N MET A 438 8.87 27.51 -17.71
CA MET A 438 7.68 27.36 -16.89
C MET A 438 7.55 28.57 -15.93
N PRO A 439 6.61 29.51 -16.18
CA PRO A 439 6.35 30.59 -15.24
C PRO A 439 5.53 30.04 -14.08
N GLY A 440 6.06 30.06 -12.86
CA GLY A 440 5.30 29.94 -11.63
C GLY A 440 5.52 28.68 -10.77
N MET A 441 6.76 28.38 -10.35
CA MET A 441 7.00 27.65 -9.12
C MET A 441 7.88 28.51 -8.18
N PRO A 442 7.37 28.97 -7.03
CA PRO A 442 8.19 29.63 -6.02
C PRO A 442 8.91 28.59 -5.14
N GLY A 443 10.23 28.73 -5.04
CA GLY A 443 10.97 28.25 -3.88
C GLY A 443 11.72 26.95 -4.01
N MET A 444 12.88 26.93 -4.72
CA MET A 444 14.01 26.08 -4.33
C MET A 444 15.22 26.95 -4.00
N PRO A 445 15.97 26.65 -2.92
CA PRO A 445 17.17 27.41 -2.57
C PRO A 445 18.26 27.20 -3.61
N LYS A 446 18.93 28.28 -3.96
CA LYS A 446 20.14 28.25 -4.77
C LYS A 446 21.26 27.58 -3.98
N ALA A 447 21.86 26.54 -4.53
CA ALA A 447 23.15 26.01 -4.10
C ALA A 447 24.29 26.93 -4.53
#